data_5ada48aac8c4f66bb6b08d4a9bd30f3c
#
_entry.id   5ada48aac8c4f66bb6b08d4a9bd30f3c
#
_cell.length_a   1.000
_cell.length_b   1.000
_cell.length_c   1.000
_cell.angle_alpha   90.00
_cell.angle_beta   90.00
_cell.angle_gamma   90.00
#
_symmetry.space_group_name_H-M   'P 1'
#
loop_
_entity.id
_entity.type
_entity.pdbx_description
1 polymer ?
#
loop_
_entity_poly.entity_id
_entity_poly.type
_entity_poly.pdbx_seq_one_letter_code
_entity_poly.pdbx_strand_id
1 'polypeptide(L)'
;MHLCQIKLVIGLFIVTLLTGCDQSNQSSTMESKASEYTVASNQQFADKLNIEHQQDFEDARRGMVGAAPNESMASTKGVKTWDAADYDFVQGEAPDTVNPSLWRQAKLNNIRGLFKVAERIYQLRGFDLANMTLIKSDNGWILVDPLTTMETTTVAIDFAEQHLGKINLTAVIFTHSHVDHFGGVLALINSQQAADNNIPIIAPAGFLAEATSENIIAGRAMTRRGSYMFGDLLERSPTGHVDAGLGKQ
;
A
#
# COMPACT_ATOMS: atom_id res chain seq x y z
N MET A 1 -4.85 -40.86 -80.08
CA MET A 1 -5.54 -41.54 -79.00
C MET A 1 -4.48 -42.00 -78.02
N HIS A 2 -4.23 -41.19 -76.97
CA HIS A 2 -3.39 -41.57 -75.82
C HIS A 2 -4.18 -41.38 -74.55
N LEU A 3 -4.49 -42.49 -73.88
CA LEU A 3 -5.09 -42.53 -72.55
C LEU A 3 -4.01 -42.14 -71.54
N CYS A 4 -4.32 -41.06 -70.80
CA CYS A 4 -3.52 -40.67 -69.66
C CYS A 4 -4.09 -41.36 -68.38
N GLN A 5 -3.31 -42.24 -67.82
CA GLN A 5 -3.66 -42.90 -66.55
C GLN A 5 -3.31 -41.96 -65.37
N ILE A 6 -4.31 -41.60 -64.64
CA ILE A 6 -4.17 -40.85 -63.38
C ILE A 6 -3.89 -41.90 -62.29
N LYS A 7 -2.72 -41.83 -61.67
CA LYS A 7 -2.37 -42.61 -60.46
C LYS A 7 -2.87 -41.81 -59.22
N LEU A 8 -3.82 -42.41 -58.54
CA LEU A 8 -4.34 -41.95 -57.28
C LEU A 8 -3.33 -42.30 -56.17
N VAL A 9 -2.68 -41.30 -55.59
CA VAL A 9 -1.83 -41.47 -54.42
C VAL A 9 -2.69 -41.19 -53.16
N ILE A 10 -3.00 -42.25 -52.43
CA ILE A 10 -3.69 -42.17 -51.14
C ILE A 10 -2.67 -41.79 -50.09
N GLY A 11 -2.66 -40.54 -49.69
CA GLY A 11 -1.86 -40.09 -48.55
C GLY A 11 -2.52 -40.51 -47.23
N LEU A 12 -1.86 -41.38 -46.51
CA LEU A 12 -2.27 -41.78 -45.15
C LEU A 12 -1.94 -40.63 -44.18
N PHE A 13 -2.96 -39.87 -43.76
CA PHE A 13 -2.80 -38.88 -42.67
C PHE A 13 -2.78 -39.62 -41.34
N ILE A 14 -1.62 -39.72 -40.73
CA ILE A 14 -1.46 -40.13 -39.33
C ILE A 14 -1.85 -38.91 -38.46
N VAL A 15 -3.03 -38.97 -37.88
CA VAL A 15 -3.47 -38.01 -36.83
C VAL A 15 -2.82 -38.45 -35.52
N THR A 16 -1.71 -37.85 -35.15
CA THR A 16 -1.15 -37.96 -33.81
C THR A 16 -2.05 -37.17 -32.85
N LEU A 17 -2.85 -37.86 -32.07
CA LEU A 17 -3.53 -37.32 -30.90
C LEU A 17 -2.48 -36.91 -29.88
N LEU A 18 -2.17 -35.62 -29.84
CA LEU A 18 -1.48 -35.00 -28.70
C LEU A 18 -2.47 -34.97 -27.53
N THR A 19 -2.45 -35.99 -26.69
CA THR A 19 -2.99 -35.90 -25.34
C THR A 19 -2.12 -34.91 -24.58
N GLY A 20 -2.52 -33.64 -24.59
CA GLY A 20 -1.98 -32.66 -23.66
C GLY A 20 -2.29 -33.15 -22.25
N CYS A 21 -1.30 -33.46 -21.45
CA CYS A 21 -1.45 -33.58 -20.03
C CYS A 21 -1.96 -32.23 -19.53
N ASP A 22 -3.22 -32.18 -19.15
CA ASP A 22 -3.77 -31.13 -18.32
C ASP A 22 -3.11 -31.28 -16.94
N GLN A 23 -1.91 -30.73 -16.81
CA GLN A 23 -1.36 -30.43 -15.50
C GLN A 23 -2.17 -29.25 -14.99
N SER A 24 -3.30 -29.54 -14.35
CA SER A 24 -3.86 -28.64 -13.38
C SER A 24 -2.75 -28.36 -12.35
N ASN A 25 -2.07 -27.25 -12.54
CA ASN A 25 -1.17 -26.65 -11.56
C ASN A 25 -2.05 -26.29 -10.35
N GLN A 26 -2.37 -27.30 -9.55
CA GLN A 26 -2.60 -27.06 -8.14
C GLN A 26 -1.24 -26.65 -7.59
N SER A 27 -0.91 -25.37 -7.72
CA SER A 27 0.04 -24.72 -6.85
C SER A 27 -0.52 -24.85 -5.43
N SER A 28 -0.28 -25.99 -4.81
CA SER A 28 -0.24 -26.05 -3.37
C SER A 28 0.90 -25.13 -2.99
N THR A 29 0.58 -23.91 -2.55
CA THR A 29 1.51 -23.06 -1.82
C THR A 29 1.88 -23.87 -0.57
N MET A 30 2.91 -24.70 -0.69
CA MET A 30 3.58 -25.24 0.47
C MET A 30 4.18 -24.02 1.14
N GLU A 31 3.58 -23.57 2.24
CA GLU A 31 4.18 -22.55 3.09
C GLU A 31 5.62 -23.01 3.37
N SER A 32 6.59 -22.29 2.82
CA SER A 32 7.99 -22.64 2.99
C SER A 32 8.35 -22.38 4.45
N LYS A 33 8.72 -23.44 5.17
CA LYS A 33 9.18 -23.32 6.55
C LYS A 33 10.48 -22.52 6.58
N ALA A 34 10.65 -21.72 7.64
CA ALA A 34 11.93 -21.06 7.89
C ALA A 34 13.05 -22.09 8.05
N SER A 35 14.24 -21.79 7.56
CA SER A 35 15.42 -22.62 7.83
C SER A 35 15.80 -22.57 9.32
N GLU A 36 16.47 -23.60 9.82
CA GLU A 36 16.95 -23.61 11.21
C GLU A 36 17.84 -22.40 11.52
N TYR A 37 18.62 -21.93 10.56
CA TYR A 37 19.42 -20.70 10.68
C TYR A 37 18.57 -19.45 10.83
N THR A 38 17.48 -19.34 10.08
CA THR A 38 16.53 -18.22 10.17
C THR A 38 15.83 -18.23 11.53
N VAL A 39 15.33 -19.39 11.96
CA VAL A 39 14.70 -19.56 13.28
C VAL A 39 15.66 -19.15 14.41
N ALA A 40 16.87 -19.68 14.40
CA ALA A 40 17.89 -19.37 15.42
C ALA A 40 18.27 -17.88 15.42
N SER A 41 18.39 -17.26 14.23
CA SER A 41 18.68 -15.83 14.10
C SER A 41 17.55 -14.98 14.65
N ASN A 42 16.31 -15.29 14.30
CA ASN A 42 15.12 -14.57 14.78
C ASN A 42 14.97 -14.70 16.29
N GLN A 43 15.16 -15.91 16.84
CA GLN A 43 15.12 -16.13 18.29
C GLN A 43 16.22 -15.34 19.02
N GLN A 44 17.46 -15.41 18.55
CA GLN A 44 18.57 -14.65 19.12
C GLN A 44 18.33 -13.14 19.07
N PHE A 45 17.60 -12.67 18.05
CA PHE A 45 17.24 -11.26 17.93
C PHE A 45 16.12 -10.89 18.91
N ALA A 46 15.10 -11.74 19.04
CA ALA A 46 14.01 -11.57 20.00
C ALA A 46 14.53 -11.44 21.43
N ASP A 47 15.48 -12.31 21.84
CA ASP A 47 16.06 -12.33 23.18
C ASP A 47 16.78 -11.02 23.58
N LYS A 48 17.17 -10.21 22.58
CA LYS A 48 17.86 -8.93 22.79
C LYS A 48 16.91 -7.74 22.88
N LEU A 49 15.65 -7.92 22.49
CA LEU A 49 14.66 -6.86 22.42
C LEU A 49 13.59 -7.02 23.49
N ASN A 50 13.14 -5.91 24.05
CA ASN A 50 11.97 -5.90 24.91
C ASN A 50 10.68 -5.91 24.05
N ILE A 51 10.41 -7.00 23.34
CA ILE A 51 9.30 -7.15 22.40
C ILE A 51 7.95 -7.08 23.13
N GLU A 52 7.92 -7.50 24.40
CA GLU A 52 6.70 -7.52 25.23
C GLU A 52 6.28 -6.14 25.75
N HIS A 53 7.12 -5.12 25.57
CA HIS A 53 6.82 -3.78 26.05
C HIS A 53 5.58 -3.20 25.36
N GLN A 54 4.59 -2.78 26.15
CA GLN A 54 3.27 -2.39 25.64
C GLN A 54 3.11 -0.89 25.42
N GLN A 55 4.02 -0.05 25.92
CA GLN A 55 3.88 1.41 25.87
C GLN A 55 3.66 1.94 24.44
N ASP A 56 4.37 1.38 23.44
CA ASP A 56 4.21 1.82 22.06
C ASP A 56 2.80 1.52 21.51
N PHE A 57 2.19 0.42 21.96
CA PHE A 57 0.81 0.08 21.58
C PHE A 57 -0.21 0.99 22.25
N GLU A 58 0.04 1.42 23.48
CA GLU A 58 -0.77 2.43 24.17
C GLU A 58 -0.63 3.77 23.47
N ASP A 59 0.61 4.15 23.15
CA ASP A 59 0.91 5.42 22.46
C ASP A 59 0.34 5.44 21.04
N ALA A 60 0.39 4.32 20.31
CA ALA A 60 -0.19 4.21 18.98
C ALA A 60 -1.72 4.36 18.99
N ARG A 61 -2.40 3.98 20.08
CA ARG A 61 -3.86 4.14 20.24
C ARG A 61 -4.25 5.50 20.85
N ARG A 62 -3.30 6.25 21.37
CA ARG A 62 -3.59 7.50 22.05
C ARG A 62 -4.30 8.49 21.11
N GLY A 63 -5.41 9.06 21.58
CA GLY A 63 -6.19 10.04 20.84
C GLY A 63 -7.02 9.46 19.70
N MET A 64 -7.21 8.14 19.60
CA MET A 64 -8.06 7.54 18.59
C MET A 64 -9.51 8.08 18.69
N VAL A 65 -9.97 8.69 17.62
CA VAL A 65 -11.34 9.22 17.45
C VAL A 65 -12.24 8.14 16.82
N GLY A 66 -11.71 7.41 15.86
CA GLY A 66 -12.37 6.28 15.19
C GLY A 66 -11.36 5.34 14.55
N ALA A 67 -11.62 4.04 14.67
CA ALA A 67 -10.83 3.01 14.00
C ALA A 67 -11.21 2.94 12.52
N ALA A 68 -10.22 2.82 11.63
CA ALA A 68 -10.48 2.67 10.19
C ALA A 68 -11.20 1.35 9.90
N PRO A 69 -12.19 1.34 8.99
CA PRO A 69 -12.85 0.13 8.57
C PRO A 69 -11.89 -0.79 7.80
N ASN A 70 -12.19 -2.10 7.81
CA ASN A 70 -11.50 -3.12 7.02
C ASN A 70 -12.13 -3.20 5.61
N GLU A 71 -12.12 -2.10 4.88
CA GLU A 71 -12.69 -2.06 3.54
C GLU A 71 -11.60 -2.06 2.48
N SER A 72 -11.85 -2.83 1.42
CA SER A 72 -11.03 -2.85 0.22
C SER A 72 -11.26 -1.58 -0.59
N MET A 73 -10.17 -0.94 -1.00
CA MET A 73 -10.22 0.24 -1.87
C MET A 73 -9.91 -0.17 -3.30
N ALA A 74 -10.86 0.05 -4.20
CA ALA A 74 -10.67 -0.21 -5.62
C ALA A 74 -10.62 1.09 -6.41
N SER A 75 -9.79 1.12 -7.44
CA SER A 75 -9.80 2.23 -8.41
C SER A 75 -11.12 2.29 -9.16
N THR A 76 -11.40 3.42 -9.83
CA THR A 76 -12.56 3.59 -10.71
C THR A 76 -12.66 2.55 -11.83
N LYS A 77 -11.56 1.82 -12.10
CA LYS A 77 -11.50 0.71 -13.06
C LYS A 77 -11.71 -0.67 -12.40
N GLY A 78 -12.05 -0.72 -11.11
CA GLY A 78 -12.23 -1.97 -10.36
C GLY A 78 -10.92 -2.70 -10.01
N VAL A 79 -9.77 -2.07 -10.22
CA VAL A 79 -8.48 -2.61 -9.78
C VAL A 79 -8.32 -2.30 -8.30
N LYS A 80 -8.06 -3.32 -7.49
CA LYS A 80 -7.75 -3.18 -6.07
C LYS A 80 -6.48 -2.34 -5.92
N THR A 81 -6.60 -1.19 -5.28
CA THR A 81 -5.47 -0.28 -5.04
C THR A 81 -4.90 -0.44 -3.64
N TRP A 82 -5.77 -0.77 -2.69
CA TRP A 82 -5.41 -0.93 -1.29
C TRP A 82 -6.44 -1.83 -0.59
N ASP A 83 -5.97 -2.73 0.24
CA ASP A 83 -6.83 -3.54 1.10
C ASP A 83 -6.18 -3.76 2.46
N ALA A 84 -6.76 -3.17 3.44
CA ALA A 84 -6.29 -3.31 4.80
C ALA A 84 -6.48 -4.74 5.34
N ALA A 85 -7.51 -5.45 4.87
CA ALA A 85 -7.78 -6.83 5.26
C ALA A 85 -6.69 -7.82 4.80
N ASP A 86 -5.91 -7.48 3.77
CA ASP A 86 -4.76 -8.29 3.35
C ASP A 86 -3.72 -8.51 4.45
N TYR A 87 -3.75 -7.70 5.50
CA TYR A 87 -2.82 -7.76 6.64
C TYR A 87 -3.47 -8.23 7.96
N ASP A 88 -4.69 -8.74 7.92
CA ASP A 88 -5.41 -9.23 9.11
C ASP A 88 -4.72 -10.45 9.76
N PHE A 89 -3.86 -11.14 9.00
CA PHE A 89 -3.03 -12.23 9.53
C PHE A 89 -1.95 -11.73 10.51
N VAL A 90 -1.58 -10.45 10.53
CA VAL A 90 -0.54 -9.88 11.39
C VAL A 90 -1.08 -9.73 12.82
N GLN A 91 -1.19 -10.86 13.52
CA GLN A 91 -1.71 -10.96 14.89
C GLN A 91 -0.91 -12.02 15.68
N GLY A 92 -1.00 -11.96 16.99
CA GLY A 92 -0.34 -12.93 17.86
C GLY A 92 1.20 -12.80 17.87
N GLU A 93 1.86 -13.94 18.05
CA GLU A 93 3.32 -14.05 18.09
C GLU A 93 3.91 -14.01 16.67
N ALA A 94 5.18 -13.61 16.57
CA ALA A 94 5.89 -13.60 15.30
C ALA A 94 6.12 -15.03 14.81
N PRO A 95 5.78 -15.35 13.54
CA PRO A 95 6.11 -16.63 12.96
C PRO A 95 7.62 -16.75 12.74
N ASP A 96 8.16 -17.96 12.73
CA ASP A 96 9.59 -18.24 12.56
C ASP A 96 10.19 -17.64 11.27
N THR A 97 9.34 -17.39 10.27
CA THR A 97 9.70 -16.82 8.97
C THR A 97 9.93 -15.33 8.98
N VAL A 98 9.50 -14.61 10.02
CA VAL A 98 9.50 -13.14 10.09
C VAL A 98 10.37 -12.66 11.24
N ASN A 99 11.18 -11.63 10.99
CA ASN A 99 11.92 -10.97 12.05
C ASN A 99 10.95 -10.43 13.12
N PRO A 100 11.12 -10.74 14.41
CA PRO A 100 10.17 -10.39 15.47
C PRO A 100 10.00 -8.87 15.64
N SER A 101 11.03 -8.07 15.35
CA SER A 101 10.92 -6.61 15.38
C SER A 101 10.04 -6.09 14.24
N LEU A 102 10.16 -6.65 13.02
CA LEU A 102 9.30 -6.31 11.91
C LEU A 102 7.84 -6.72 12.19
N TRP A 103 7.64 -7.91 12.77
CA TRP A 103 6.28 -8.34 13.15
C TRP A 103 5.64 -7.41 14.16
N ARG A 104 6.41 -6.99 15.18
CA ARG A 104 5.95 -6.01 16.17
C ARG A 104 5.62 -4.67 15.53
N GLN A 105 6.46 -4.18 14.62
CA GLN A 105 6.19 -2.95 13.87
C GLN A 105 4.95 -3.09 12.98
N ALA A 106 4.78 -4.21 12.31
CA ALA A 106 3.61 -4.51 11.50
C ALA A 106 2.30 -4.49 12.32
N LYS A 107 2.33 -5.01 13.57
CA LYS A 107 1.20 -4.92 14.49
C LYS A 107 0.90 -3.49 14.92
N LEU A 108 1.91 -2.65 15.13
CA LEU A 108 1.73 -1.23 15.43
C LEU A 108 1.12 -0.48 14.25
N ASN A 109 1.59 -0.76 13.03
CA ASN A 109 1.07 -0.16 11.80
C ASN A 109 -0.37 -0.62 11.47
N ASN A 110 -0.85 -1.72 12.07
CA ASN A 110 -2.25 -2.14 11.97
C ASN A 110 -3.20 -1.34 12.90
N ILE A 111 -2.66 -0.46 13.76
CA ILE A 111 -3.49 0.45 14.56
C ILE A 111 -3.82 1.66 13.69
N ARG A 112 -4.95 1.57 12.98
CA ARG A 112 -5.36 2.46 11.90
C ARG A 112 -6.59 3.27 12.27
N GLY A 113 -6.73 4.49 11.73
CA GLY A 113 -7.90 5.31 11.95
C GLY A 113 -7.61 6.80 11.94
N LEU A 114 -8.54 7.53 12.56
CA LEU A 114 -8.45 8.96 12.81
C LEU A 114 -8.01 9.19 14.26
N PHE A 115 -6.97 10.00 14.44
CA PHE A 115 -6.40 10.30 15.76
C PHE A 115 -6.36 11.79 16.02
N LYS A 116 -6.78 12.22 17.20
CA LYS A 116 -6.56 13.57 17.69
C LYS A 116 -5.18 13.65 18.31
N VAL A 117 -4.23 14.29 17.61
CA VAL A 117 -2.83 14.42 18.05
C VAL A 117 -2.64 15.58 19.02
N ALA A 118 -3.35 16.70 18.76
CA ALA A 118 -3.38 17.88 19.61
C ALA A 118 -4.75 18.54 19.51
N GLU A 119 -4.96 19.65 20.19
CA GLU A 119 -6.28 20.29 20.28
C GLU A 119 -6.97 20.52 18.92
N ARG A 120 -6.18 20.94 17.92
CA ARG A 120 -6.69 21.28 16.57
C ARG A 120 -6.02 20.44 15.47
N ILE A 121 -5.26 19.39 15.82
CA ILE A 121 -4.49 18.56 14.88
C ILE A 121 -5.01 17.14 14.94
N TYR A 122 -5.36 16.62 13.76
CA TYR A 122 -5.83 15.26 13.56
C TYR A 122 -4.95 14.56 12.54
N GLN A 123 -4.81 13.25 12.66
CA GLN A 123 -4.01 12.45 11.73
C GLN A 123 -4.78 11.20 11.32
N LEU A 124 -4.81 10.94 10.03
CA LEU A 124 -5.32 9.72 9.42
C LEU A 124 -4.13 8.79 9.20
N ARG A 125 -4.16 7.62 9.84
CA ARG A 125 -3.08 6.62 9.81
C ARG A 125 -3.57 5.31 9.24
N GLY A 126 -2.74 4.67 8.40
CA GLY A 126 -3.00 3.35 7.85
C GLY A 126 -4.08 3.31 6.77
N PHE A 127 -4.32 4.42 6.07
CA PHE A 127 -5.12 4.48 4.85
C PHE A 127 -4.26 4.34 3.60
N ASP A 128 -2.94 4.46 3.77
CA ASP A 128 -1.93 4.42 2.72
C ASP A 128 -0.56 4.19 3.39
N LEU A 129 0.53 4.18 2.63
CA LEU A 129 1.89 4.13 3.15
C LEU A 129 2.19 5.33 4.04
N ALA A 130 1.86 6.54 3.58
CA ALA A 130 2.01 7.78 4.35
C ALA A 130 0.80 8.05 5.27
N ASN A 131 0.96 9.01 6.17
CA ASN A 131 -0.11 9.53 7.00
C ASN A 131 -0.57 10.90 6.49
N MET A 132 -1.88 11.17 6.55
CA MET A 132 -2.44 12.47 6.24
C MET A 132 -2.70 13.24 7.53
N THR A 133 -2.33 14.53 7.58
CA THR A 133 -2.60 15.36 8.73
C THR A 133 -3.58 16.49 8.38
N LEU A 134 -4.57 16.70 9.25
CA LEU A 134 -5.58 17.75 9.17
C LEU A 134 -5.41 18.71 10.34
N ILE A 135 -5.24 20.00 10.03
CA ILE A 135 -5.12 21.07 11.02
C ILE A 135 -6.34 21.98 10.91
N LYS A 136 -7.12 22.04 11.98
CA LYS A 136 -8.32 22.89 12.04
C LYS A 136 -7.93 24.35 12.23
N SER A 137 -8.23 25.18 11.24
CA SER A 137 -8.13 26.65 11.32
C SER A 137 -9.46 27.27 11.74
N ASP A 138 -9.51 28.58 11.86
CA ASP A 138 -10.75 29.29 12.21
C ASP A 138 -11.75 29.29 11.03
N ASN A 139 -11.25 29.22 9.81
CA ASN A 139 -12.04 29.32 8.58
C ASN A 139 -12.16 28.00 7.80
N GLY A 140 -11.63 26.89 8.32
CA GLY A 140 -11.65 25.61 7.63
C GLY A 140 -10.46 24.73 8.04
N TRP A 141 -9.87 24.01 7.08
CA TRP A 141 -8.85 23.01 7.34
C TRP A 141 -7.62 23.20 6.47
N ILE A 142 -6.45 23.02 7.05
CA ILE A 142 -5.18 22.86 6.35
C ILE A 142 -4.91 21.38 6.26
N LEU A 143 -4.65 20.88 5.07
CA LEU A 143 -4.28 19.48 4.82
C LEU A 143 -2.77 19.38 4.58
N VAL A 144 -2.13 18.43 5.23
CA VAL A 144 -0.72 18.10 5.03
C VAL A 144 -0.62 16.68 4.52
N ASP A 145 0.04 16.50 3.38
CA ASP A 145 0.32 15.25 2.70
C ASP A 145 -0.94 14.40 2.33
N PRO A 146 -1.49 14.61 1.14
CA PRO A 146 -2.74 13.97 0.69
C PRO A 146 -2.55 12.53 0.16
N LEU A 147 -1.65 11.74 0.72
CA LEU A 147 -1.42 10.32 0.39
C LEU A 147 -0.97 10.07 -1.06
N THR A 148 -0.89 8.78 -1.45
CA THR A 148 -0.34 8.33 -2.75
C THR A 148 -1.34 8.46 -3.88
N THR A 149 -2.62 8.10 -3.65
CA THR A 149 -3.63 7.98 -4.71
C THR A 149 -4.90 8.77 -4.40
N MET A 150 -5.67 9.06 -5.45
CA MET A 150 -6.98 9.69 -5.28
C MET A 150 -7.93 8.81 -4.49
N GLU A 151 -7.85 7.50 -4.67
CA GLU A 151 -8.69 6.51 -4.03
C GLU A 151 -8.45 6.48 -2.52
N THR A 152 -7.19 6.34 -2.08
CA THR A 152 -6.84 6.32 -0.65
C THR A 152 -7.15 7.65 0.02
N THR A 153 -6.90 8.77 -0.68
CA THR A 153 -7.24 10.12 -0.20
C THR A 153 -8.74 10.31 -0.02
N THR A 154 -9.56 9.88 -1.00
CA THR A 154 -11.02 10.00 -0.92
C THR A 154 -11.55 9.25 0.29
N VAL A 155 -11.16 7.98 0.46
CA VAL A 155 -11.61 7.16 1.60
C VAL A 155 -11.16 7.76 2.93
N ALA A 156 -9.92 8.25 3.01
CA ALA A 156 -9.41 8.88 4.23
C ALA A 156 -10.19 10.15 4.60
N ILE A 157 -10.49 11.02 3.63
CA ILE A 157 -11.26 12.24 3.87
C ILE A 157 -12.72 11.93 4.18
N ASP A 158 -13.36 11.03 3.47
CA ASP A 158 -14.75 10.62 3.75
C ASP A 158 -14.86 10.06 5.18
N PHE A 159 -13.89 9.26 5.60
CA PHE A 159 -13.81 8.76 6.98
C PHE A 159 -13.61 9.89 7.99
N ALA A 160 -12.75 10.86 7.70
CA ALA A 160 -12.55 12.02 8.57
C ALA A 160 -13.82 12.87 8.66
N GLU A 161 -14.53 13.11 7.55
CA GLU A 161 -15.79 13.89 7.51
C GLU A 161 -16.90 13.24 8.34
N GLN A 162 -16.97 11.93 8.42
CA GLN A 162 -17.92 11.22 9.29
C GLN A 162 -17.73 11.56 10.78
N HIS A 163 -16.50 11.89 11.20
CA HIS A 163 -16.17 12.17 12.60
C HIS A 163 -16.01 13.65 12.93
N LEU A 164 -15.56 14.46 11.97
CA LEU A 164 -15.20 15.86 12.18
C LEU A 164 -16.15 16.85 11.51
N GLY A 165 -17.10 16.36 10.72
CA GLY A 165 -17.93 17.17 9.84
C GLY A 165 -17.18 17.59 8.58
N LYS A 166 -17.81 18.42 7.75
CA LYS A 166 -17.29 18.82 6.44
C LYS A 166 -15.90 19.45 6.51
N ILE A 167 -15.00 18.95 5.68
CA ILE A 167 -13.62 19.43 5.57
C ILE A 167 -13.51 20.39 4.39
N ASN A 168 -13.64 21.69 4.68
CA ASN A 168 -13.41 22.75 3.70
C ASN A 168 -11.95 23.16 3.76
N LEU A 169 -11.19 22.91 2.69
CA LEU A 169 -9.77 23.21 2.64
C LEU A 169 -9.52 24.71 2.51
N THR A 170 -8.56 25.21 3.29
CA THR A 170 -8.03 26.57 3.23
C THR A 170 -6.58 26.63 2.79
N ALA A 171 -5.86 25.51 2.88
CA ALA A 171 -4.51 25.33 2.33
C ALA A 171 -4.19 23.84 2.19
N VAL A 172 -3.24 23.52 1.29
CA VAL A 172 -2.63 22.20 1.17
C VAL A 172 -1.12 22.36 1.29
N ILE A 173 -0.47 21.49 2.06
CA ILE A 173 0.98 21.49 2.27
C ILE A 173 1.53 20.13 1.86
N PHE A 174 2.57 20.12 1.03
CA PHE A 174 3.38 18.93 0.75
C PHE A 174 4.69 19.05 1.53
N THR A 175 5.01 18.05 2.34
CA THR A 175 6.23 18.07 3.16
C THR A 175 7.47 17.83 2.31
N HIS A 176 7.39 16.97 1.31
CA HIS A 176 8.48 16.64 0.40
C HIS A 176 7.97 16.01 -0.91
N SER A 177 8.88 15.64 -1.81
CA SER A 177 8.63 15.26 -3.21
C SER A 177 8.28 13.79 -3.45
N HIS A 178 8.20 12.95 -2.43
CA HIS A 178 7.77 11.57 -2.61
C HIS A 178 6.27 11.49 -2.92
N VAL A 179 5.88 10.60 -3.83
CA VAL A 179 4.51 10.54 -4.36
C VAL A 179 3.45 10.24 -3.31
N ASP A 180 3.77 9.50 -2.27
CA ASP A 180 2.89 9.17 -1.16
C ASP A 180 2.53 10.36 -0.25
N HIS A 181 3.13 11.53 -0.53
CA HIS A 181 2.86 12.78 0.18
C HIS A 181 2.12 13.83 -0.67
N PHE A 182 1.90 13.58 -1.98
CA PHE A 182 1.18 14.54 -2.82
C PHE A 182 0.27 13.91 -3.90
N GLY A 183 0.45 12.63 -4.21
CA GLY A 183 -0.18 12.01 -5.38
C GLY A 183 -1.71 12.02 -5.37
N GLY A 184 -2.32 11.99 -4.19
CA GLY A 184 -3.78 11.97 -4.03
C GLY A 184 -4.46 13.34 -4.05
N VAL A 185 -3.72 14.46 -4.18
CA VAL A 185 -4.28 15.82 -4.06
C VAL A 185 -5.47 16.11 -4.98
N LEU A 186 -5.48 15.51 -6.18
CA LEU A 186 -6.55 15.71 -7.16
C LEU A 186 -7.90 15.09 -6.76
N ALA A 187 -7.94 14.24 -5.75
CA ALA A 187 -9.20 13.80 -5.14
C ALA A 187 -9.94 14.94 -4.44
N LEU A 188 -9.22 15.95 -3.99
CA LEU A 188 -9.74 17.00 -3.12
C LEU A 188 -9.87 18.33 -3.86
N ILE A 189 -8.89 18.68 -4.68
CA ILE A 189 -8.81 19.97 -5.34
C ILE A 189 -7.97 19.88 -6.61
N ASN A 190 -8.48 20.40 -7.71
CA ASN A 190 -7.71 20.61 -8.93
C ASN A 190 -7.16 22.05 -9.00
N SER A 191 -6.30 22.33 -9.97
CA SER A 191 -5.65 23.63 -10.14
C SER A 191 -6.63 24.79 -10.33
N GLN A 192 -7.75 24.57 -11.04
CA GLN A 192 -8.77 25.60 -11.25
C GLN A 192 -9.50 25.91 -9.94
N GLN A 193 -9.92 24.88 -9.21
CA GLN A 193 -10.56 25.06 -7.91
C GLN A 193 -9.65 25.73 -6.88
N ALA A 194 -8.35 25.39 -6.90
CA ALA A 194 -7.37 26.03 -6.01
C ALA A 194 -7.25 27.53 -6.32
N ALA A 195 -7.21 27.89 -7.60
CA ALA A 195 -7.14 29.29 -8.03
C ALA A 195 -8.44 30.06 -7.71
N ASP A 196 -9.60 29.50 -8.08
CA ASP A 196 -10.91 30.14 -7.91
C ASP A 196 -11.26 30.37 -6.42
N ASN A 197 -10.86 29.46 -5.54
CA ASN A 197 -11.11 29.56 -4.10
C ASN A 197 -9.93 30.15 -3.32
N ASN A 198 -8.88 30.59 -4.01
CA ASN A 198 -7.65 31.13 -3.41
C ASN A 198 -7.06 30.21 -2.32
N ILE A 199 -6.98 28.89 -2.62
CA ILE A 199 -6.40 27.88 -1.74
C ILE A 199 -4.95 27.68 -2.10
N PRO A 200 -3.98 28.15 -1.28
CA PRO A 200 -2.57 27.95 -1.55
C PRO A 200 -2.18 26.48 -1.45
N ILE A 201 -1.37 26.03 -2.41
CA ILE A 201 -0.65 24.75 -2.36
C ILE A 201 0.81 25.09 -2.07
N ILE A 202 1.29 24.66 -0.91
CA ILE A 202 2.60 25.02 -0.38
C ILE A 202 3.50 23.78 -0.44
N ALA A 203 4.70 23.95 -0.99
CA ALA A 203 5.70 22.89 -1.08
C ALA A 203 7.10 23.47 -0.86
N PRO A 204 8.10 22.64 -0.50
CA PRO A 204 9.48 23.08 -0.38
C PRO A 204 10.04 23.65 -1.71
N ALA A 205 11.03 24.54 -1.61
CA ALA A 205 11.75 25.01 -2.79
C ALA A 205 12.39 23.81 -3.54
N GLY A 206 12.26 23.81 -4.87
CA GLY A 206 12.76 22.70 -5.71
C GLY A 206 11.82 21.50 -5.83
N PHE A 207 10.70 21.48 -5.14
CA PHE A 207 9.75 20.35 -5.11
C PHE A 207 9.42 19.78 -6.49
N LEU A 208 9.08 20.64 -7.46
CA LEU A 208 8.68 20.19 -8.80
C LEU A 208 9.84 19.51 -9.55
N ALA A 209 11.07 20.02 -9.41
CA ALA A 209 12.25 19.43 -10.02
C ALA A 209 12.54 18.05 -9.43
N GLU A 210 12.49 17.93 -8.10
CA GLU A 210 12.73 16.66 -7.40
C GLU A 210 11.62 15.65 -7.72
N ALA A 211 10.35 16.02 -7.62
CA ALA A 211 9.22 15.14 -7.94
C ALA A 211 9.28 14.64 -9.40
N THR A 212 9.66 15.49 -10.35
CA THR A 212 9.83 15.12 -11.75
C THR A 212 11.01 14.17 -11.94
N SER A 213 12.15 14.49 -11.31
CA SER A 213 13.36 13.67 -11.38
C SER A 213 13.10 12.26 -10.86
N GLU A 214 12.51 12.16 -9.69
CA GLU A 214 12.28 10.88 -9.01
C GLU A 214 11.18 10.04 -9.65
N ASN A 215 10.02 10.62 -9.94
CA ASN A 215 8.85 9.86 -10.38
C ASN A 215 8.77 9.68 -11.90
N ILE A 216 9.34 10.57 -12.71
CA ILE A 216 9.27 10.53 -14.17
C ILE A 216 10.61 10.08 -14.76
N ILE A 217 11.70 10.78 -14.49
CA ILE A 217 13.01 10.52 -15.12
C ILE A 217 13.59 9.21 -14.59
N ALA A 218 13.65 9.04 -13.29
CA ALA A 218 14.16 7.83 -12.61
C ALA A 218 13.08 6.81 -12.27
N GLY A 219 11.81 7.05 -12.59
CA GLY A 219 10.65 6.30 -12.08
C GLY A 219 10.78 4.78 -12.17
N ARG A 220 11.22 4.23 -13.32
CA ARG A 220 11.43 2.78 -13.45
C ARG A 220 12.53 2.23 -12.54
N ALA A 221 13.60 2.99 -12.33
CA ALA A 221 14.68 2.60 -11.43
C ALA A 221 14.21 2.65 -9.97
N MET A 222 13.43 3.68 -9.62
CA MET A 222 12.85 3.84 -8.28
C MET A 222 11.82 2.74 -7.98
N THR A 223 10.92 2.42 -8.91
CA THR A 223 9.98 1.30 -8.75
C THR A 223 10.72 -0.02 -8.52
N ARG A 224 11.73 -0.32 -9.33
CA ARG A 224 12.53 -1.54 -9.15
C ARG A 224 13.22 -1.57 -7.78
N ARG A 225 13.80 -0.45 -7.37
CA ARG A 225 14.43 -0.32 -6.05
C ARG A 225 13.41 -0.53 -4.93
N GLY A 226 12.23 0.09 -5.06
CA GLY A 226 11.12 -0.09 -4.11
C GLY A 226 10.71 -1.55 -3.97
N SER A 227 10.52 -2.27 -5.07
CA SER A 227 10.15 -3.69 -5.06
C SER A 227 11.17 -4.56 -4.33
N TYR A 228 12.48 -4.30 -4.49
CA TYR A 228 13.52 -5.01 -3.73
C TYR A 228 13.57 -4.60 -2.26
N MET A 229 13.30 -3.33 -1.95
CA MET A 229 13.39 -2.81 -0.59
C MET A 229 12.21 -3.24 0.26
N PHE A 230 11.00 -3.20 -0.29
CA PHE A 230 9.75 -3.36 0.44
C PHE A 230 9.06 -4.71 0.20
N GLY A 231 9.43 -5.44 -0.86
CA GLY A 231 8.86 -6.75 -1.16
C GLY A 231 7.41 -6.70 -1.63
N ASP A 232 6.98 -5.62 -2.25
CA ASP A 232 5.61 -5.36 -2.72
C ASP A 232 5.08 -6.38 -3.74
N LEU A 233 5.98 -7.10 -4.43
CA LEU A 233 5.64 -8.18 -5.35
C LEU A 233 5.35 -9.52 -4.66
N LEU A 234 5.63 -9.65 -3.36
CA LEU A 234 5.35 -10.85 -2.58
C LEU A 234 3.88 -10.87 -2.14
N GLU A 235 3.32 -12.07 -2.02
CA GLU A 235 2.00 -12.25 -1.42
C GLU A 235 1.96 -11.72 0.02
N ARG A 236 0.84 -11.13 0.43
CA ARG A 236 0.62 -10.71 1.80
C ARG A 236 0.38 -11.95 2.65
N SER A 237 1.42 -12.40 3.32
CA SER A 237 1.40 -13.65 4.10
C SER A 237 2.55 -13.71 5.11
N PRO A 238 2.52 -14.62 6.09
CA PRO A 238 3.63 -14.85 7.01
C PRO A 238 4.95 -15.28 6.35
N THR A 239 4.89 -15.76 5.10
CA THR A 239 6.06 -16.19 4.32
C THR A 239 6.40 -15.23 3.17
N GLY A 240 5.67 -14.14 3.05
CA GLY A 240 5.81 -13.12 2.02
C GLY A 240 5.96 -11.72 2.59
N HIS A 241 5.08 -10.80 2.16
CA HIS A 241 5.09 -9.42 2.60
C HIS A 241 4.22 -9.22 3.83
N VAL A 242 4.77 -8.68 4.92
CA VAL A 242 4.05 -8.40 6.16
C VAL A 242 3.91 -6.90 6.45
N ASP A 243 4.86 -6.10 6.02
CA ASP A 243 4.90 -4.65 6.21
C ASP A 243 6.08 -4.03 5.46
N ALA A 244 5.98 -2.78 5.05
CA ALA A 244 7.12 -2.02 4.51
C ALA A 244 8.05 -1.47 5.61
N GLY A 245 7.70 -1.66 6.90
CA GLY A 245 8.41 -1.10 8.06
C GLY A 245 8.02 0.34 8.38
N LEU A 246 7.42 1.03 7.42
CA LEU A 246 6.89 2.40 7.53
C LEU A 246 5.36 2.40 7.59
N GLY A 247 4.75 1.43 6.97
CA GLY A 247 3.31 1.23 6.82
C GLY A 247 3.00 0.06 5.91
N LYS A 248 1.77 -0.12 5.57
CA LYS A 248 1.29 -1.12 4.62
C LYS A 248 1.39 -0.60 3.19
N GLN A 249 1.65 -1.51 2.25
CA GLN A 249 1.86 -1.16 0.85
C GLN A 249 1.08 -2.09 -0.10
#